data_b59e3214057fe57bd7981dea6774bd44
#
_entry.id   b59e3214057fe57bd7981dea6774bd44
#
_cell.length_a   1.000
_cell.length_b   1.000
_cell.length_c   1.000
_cell.angle_alpha   90.00
_cell.angle_beta   90.00
_cell.angle_gamma   90.00
#
_symmetry.space_group_name_H-M   'P 1'
#
loop_
_entity.id
_entity.type
_entity.pdbx_description
1 polymer ?
#
loop_
_entity_poly.entity_id
_entity_poly.type
_entity_poly.pdbx_seq_one_letter_code
_entity_poly.pdbx_strand_id
1 'polypeptide(L)' 'MTYLDVAYRSGLTPGEREMRAIDGMREVYGVLRVRFDEKEKTVRVQFDASRMKEDGVARLLRLAGIDVKEKLALA' A
#
# COMPACT_ATOMS: atom_id res chain seq x y z
N MET A 1 0.15 -17.98 9.84
CA MET A 1 0.32 -16.69 9.14
C MET A 1 -0.97 -16.27 8.48
N THR A 2 -1.35 -15.03 8.66
CA THR A 2 -2.59 -14.50 8.10
C THR A 2 -2.25 -13.40 7.10
N TYR A 3 -2.38 -13.71 5.82
CA TYR A 3 -2.13 -12.72 4.78
C TYR A 3 -3.42 -12.04 4.39
N LEU A 4 -3.41 -10.73 4.40
CA LEU A 4 -4.56 -9.92 4.01
C LEU A 4 -4.16 -8.96 2.90
N ASP A 5 -5.12 -8.65 2.06
CA ASP A 5 -4.98 -7.62 1.03
C ASP A 5 -5.79 -6.40 1.46
N VAL A 6 -5.21 -5.24 1.22
CA VAL A 6 -5.91 -3.98 1.42
C VAL A 6 -5.64 -3.09 0.22
N ALA A 7 -6.64 -2.31 -0.19
CA ALA A 7 -6.50 -1.38 -1.29
C ALA A 7 -7.01 -0.02 -0.87
N TYR A 8 -6.31 1.02 -1.34
CA TYR A 8 -6.68 2.41 -1.08
C TYR A 8 -6.72 3.17 -2.39
N ARG A 9 -7.64 4.11 -2.48
CA ARG A 9 -7.66 5.04 -3.59
C ARG A 9 -6.60 6.10 -3.34
N SER A 10 -5.82 6.43 -4.38
CA SER A 10 -4.85 7.51 -4.33
C SER A 10 -5.45 8.74 -4.99
N GLY A 11 -5.25 9.92 -4.37
CA GLY A 11 -5.71 11.16 -4.95
C GLY A 11 -4.84 11.65 -6.09
N LEU A 12 -3.60 11.17 -6.16
CA LEU A 12 -2.62 11.58 -7.17
C LEU A 12 -1.92 10.35 -7.74
N THR A 13 -1.48 10.47 -8.99
CA THR A 13 -0.64 9.44 -9.58
C THR A 13 0.77 9.60 -9.03
N PRO A 14 1.35 8.55 -8.43
CA PRO A 14 2.70 8.63 -7.89
C PRO A 14 3.74 8.90 -8.97
N GLY A 15 4.70 9.76 -8.64
CA GLY A 15 5.84 9.98 -9.50
C GLY A 15 6.89 8.90 -9.30
N GLU A 16 8.04 9.07 -9.96
CA GLU A 16 9.12 8.09 -9.88
C GLU A 16 9.63 7.90 -8.46
N ARG A 17 9.75 8.98 -7.69
CA ARG A 17 10.23 8.92 -6.31
C ARG A 17 9.29 8.10 -5.44
N GLU A 18 8.00 8.32 -5.57
CA GLU A 18 6.98 7.62 -4.82
C GLU A 18 6.92 6.15 -5.20
N MET A 19 7.09 5.84 -6.48
CA MET A 19 7.12 4.45 -6.94
C MET A 19 8.32 3.69 -6.39
N ARG A 20 9.47 4.35 -6.28
CA ARG A 20 10.64 3.75 -5.64
C ARG A 20 10.43 3.50 -4.17
N ALA A 21 9.76 4.44 -3.50
CA ALA A 21 9.43 4.29 -2.08
C ALA A 21 8.47 3.13 -1.86
N ILE A 22 7.50 2.95 -2.76
CA ILE A 22 6.58 1.81 -2.73
C ILE A 22 7.36 0.50 -2.87
N ASP A 23 8.29 0.44 -3.81
CA ASP A 23 9.11 -0.76 -3.99
C ASP A 23 9.91 -1.07 -2.73
N GLY A 24 10.39 -0.05 -2.04
CA GLY A 24 11.11 -0.22 -0.79
C GLY A 24 10.27 -0.76 0.34
N MET A 25 8.96 -0.61 0.28
CA MET A 25 8.05 -1.14 1.30
C MET A 25 8.11 -2.66 1.41
N ARG A 26 8.52 -3.34 0.35
CA ARG A 26 8.65 -4.81 0.36
C ARG A 26 9.68 -5.28 1.37
N GLU A 27 10.62 -4.42 1.75
CA GLU A 27 11.64 -4.75 2.73
C GLU A 27 11.16 -4.56 4.17
N VAL A 28 10.00 -3.94 4.34
CA VAL A 28 9.42 -3.77 5.67
C VAL A 28 8.86 -5.11 6.14
N TYR A 29 9.22 -5.50 7.35
CA TYR A 29 8.77 -6.75 7.93
C TYR A 29 7.26 -6.79 8.03
N GLY A 30 6.66 -7.77 7.39
CA GLY A 30 5.21 -7.92 7.35
C GLY A 30 4.58 -7.53 6.02
N VAL A 31 5.28 -6.78 5.17
CA VAL A 31 4.79 -6.44 3.84
C VAL A 31 5.27 -7.50 2.84
N LEU A 32 4.33 -8.06 2.08
CA LEU A 32 4.63 -9.10 1.11
C LEU A 32 4.65 -8.57 -0.32
N ARG A 33 3.69 -7.72 -0.64
CA ARG A 33 3.54 -7.21 -2.01
C ARG A 33 2.86 -5.84 -2.00
N VAL A 34 3.34 -4.96 -2.86
CA VAL A 34 2.72 -3.65 -3.07
C VAL A 34 2.57 -3.44 -4.57
N ARG A 35 1.39 -3.01 -5.00
CA ARG A 35 1.11 -2.70 -6.40
C ARG A 35 0.34 -1.40 -6.52
N PHE A 36 0.67 -0.62 -7.53
CA PHE A 36 -0.10 0.56 -7.88
C PHE A 36 -0.73 0.37 -9.26
N ASP A 37 -2.04 0.55 -9.34
CA ASP A 37 -2.79 0.49 -10.58
C ASP A 37 -3.04 1.93 -11.05
N GLU A 38 -2.33 2.35 -12.10
CA GLU A 38 -2.45 3.70 -12.63
C GLU A 38 -3.83 3.99 -13.21
N LYS A 39 -4.44 2.98 -13.79
CA LYS A 39 -5.74 3.10 -14.42
C LYS A 39 -6.82 3.45 -13.41
N GLU A 40 -6.80 2.74 -12.29
CA GLU A 40 -7.79 2.92 -11.22
C GLU A 40 -7.32 3.87 -10.14
N LYS A 41 -6.07 4.33 -10.20
CA LYS A 41 -5.43 5.13 -9.16
C LYS A 41 -5.58 4.48 -7.79
N THR A 42 -5.29 3.19 -7.75
CA THR A 42 -5.47 2.36 -6.55
C THR A 42 -4.14 1.72 -6.17
N VAL A 43 -3.79 1.77 -4.90
CA VAL A 43 -2.63 1.05 -4.38
C VAL A 43 -3.14 -0.15 -3.58
N ARG A 44 -2.55 -1.31 -3.87
CA ARG A 44 -2.93 -2.57 -3.21
C ARG A 44 -1.72 -3.13 -2.49
N VAL A 45 -1.92 -3.52 -1.24
CA VAL A 45 -0.86 -4.08 -0.40
C VAL A 45 -1.30 -5.41 0.16
N GLN A 46 -0.44 -6.42 0.03
CA GLN A 46 -0.61 -7.68 0.72
C GLN A 46 0.35 -7.70 1.89
N PHE A 47 -0.15 -7.99 3.07
CA PHE A 47 0.65 -7.95 4.29
C PHE A 47 0.28 -9.08 5.23
N ASP A 48 1.19 -9.38 6.15
CA ASP A 48 0.96 -10.40 7.17
C ASP A 48 0.33 -9.74 8.39
N ALA A 49 -0.97 -9.99 8.58
CA ALA A 49 -1.75 -9.38 9.65
C ALA A 49 -1.32 -9.83 11.04
N SER A 50 -0.53 -10.89 11.13
CA SER A 50 0.02 -11.33 12.42
C SER A 50 1.23 -10.49 12.84
N ARG A 51 1.80 -9.71 11.91
CA ARG A 51 3.02 -8.93 12.14
C ARG A 51 2.81 -7.44 12.10
N MET A 52 1.77 -6.98 11.40
CA MET A 52 1.46 -5.56 11.33
C MET A 52 -0.04 -5.37 11.14
N LYS A 53 -0.51 -4.20 11.53
CA LYS A 53 -1.91 -3.84 11.40
C LYS A 53 -2.15 -3.06 10.13
N GLU A 54 -3.40 -3.03 9.69
CA GLU A 54 -3.81 -2.25 8.52
C GLU A 54 -3.43 -0.77 8.65
N ASP A 55 -3.58 -0.19 9.84
CA ASP A 55 -3.18 1.19 10.09
C ASP A 55 -1.70 1.42 9.80
N GLY A 56 -0.87 0.43 10.08
CA GLY A 56 0.55 0.49 9.79
C GLY A 56 0.81 0.52 8.29
N VAL A 57 0.02 -0.23 7.52
CA VAL A 57 0.13 -0.22 6.05
C VAL A 57 -0.20 1.16 5.50
N ALA A 58 -1.30 1.77 5.95
CA ALA A 58 -1.69 3.10 5.52
C ALA A 58 -0.62 4.14 5.86
N ARG A 59 -0.03 4.02 7.06
CA ARG A 59 1.04 4.91 7.49
C ARG A 59 2.25 4.80 6.57
N LEU A 60 2.66 3.58 6.23
CA LEU A 60 3.79 3.35 5.35
C LEU A 60 3.54 3.97 3.97
N LEU A 61 2.33 3.81 3.44
CA LEU A 61 1.97 4.41 2.16
C LEU A 61 2.07 5.93 2.21
N ARG A 62 1.59 6.54 3.28
CA ARG A 62 1.68 8.00 3.44
C ARG A 62 3.12 8.47 3.54
N LEU A 63 3.96 7.72 4.25
CA LEU A 63 5.39 8.01 4.35
C LEU A 63 6.09 7.89 3.00
N ALA A 64 5.59 7.00 2.14
CA ALA A 64 6.13 6.85 0.79
C ALA A 64 5.65 7.96 -0.16
N GLY A 65 4.79 8.86 0.30
CA GLY A 65 4.31 9.96 -0.52
C GLY A 65 3.01 9.66 -1.26
N ILE A 66 2.35 8.56 -0.94
CA ILE A 66 1.07 8.23 -1.55
C ILE A 66 -0.05 9.02 -0.89
N ASP A 67 -0.89 9.65 -1.70
CA ASP A 67 -2.05 10.38 -1.21
C ASP A 67 -3.18 9.39 -0.94
N VAL A 68 -3.15 8.78 0.24
CA VAL A 68 -4.13 7.77 0.63
C VAL A 68 -5.46 8.44 0.91
N LYS A 69 -6.47 8.12 0.13
CA LYS A 69 -7.82 8.67 0.29
C LYS A 69 -8.70 7.70 1.08
N GLU A 70 -9.38 6.82 0.41
CA GLU A 70 -10.32 5.92 1.06
C GLU A 70 -9.89 4.48 0.91
N LYS A 71 -10.26 3.65 1.87
CA LYS A 71 -10.09 2.22 1.79
C LYS A 71 -11.15 1.66 0.85
N LEU A 72 -10.73 0.82 -0.08
CA LEU A 72 -11.62 0.18 -1.02
C LEU A 72 -11.96 -1.23 -0.56
N ALA A 73 -13.21 -1.62 -0.76
CA ALA A 73 -13.62 -2.99 -0.50
C ALA A 73 -13.05 -3.90 -1.59
N LEU A 74 -12.45 -5.01 -1.20
CA LEU A 74 -11.96 -6.01 -2.13
C LEU A 74 -13.01 -7.11 -2.26
N ALA A 75 -13.37 -7.39 -3.49
CA ALA A 75 -14.35 -8.44 -3.77
C ALA A 75 -13.72 -9.83 -3.61
#